data_7cc5b4ecd0a2cc84237ab13169ec5834
#
_entry.id   7cc5b4ecd0a2cc84237ab13169ec5834
#
_cell.length_a   1.000
_cell.length_b   1.000
_cell.length_c   1.000
_cell.angle_alpha   90.00
_cell.angle_beta   90.00
_cell.angle_gamma   90.00
#
_symmetry.space_group_name_H-M   'P 1'
#
loop_
_entity.id
_entity.type
_entity.pdbx_description
1 polymer ?
#
loop_
_entity_poly.entity_id
_entity_poly.type
_entity_poly.pdbx_seq_one_letter_code
_entity_poly.pdbx_strand_id
1 'polypeptide(L)'
;EQGSIPIYYKKIEFDTNRTYDFELQRNPMDDTHHLFTFQADVQVTSEKDIRQYTKYMKEMKGYVASYKDKMDVFGIDCGDMVGDSPHLFPSYLKAAAKSGLPIFRSIGNHDMTYGGRTYEYSYSKFEELFGPCYYSFNKGRAHYIVLNNNFYVGRDYQYIGYIDERIFTWMEQDLKQVPKGSLVFVVAHIPTSLTKELQWNALIQDETSNAASLYELLKEYNAHLLTGHTHFNLNVCFNPHLMEHNTASVCGI
;
A
#
# COMPACT_ATOMS: atom_id res chain seq x y z
N GLU A 1 7.50 -20.29 6.75
CA GLU A 1 6.22 -19.63 6.40
C GLU A 1 6.48 -18.15 6.18
N GLN A 2 6.16 -17.63 5.00
CA GLN A 2 6.33 -16.21 4.70
C GLN A 2 5.25 -15.33 5.36
N GLY A 3 4.42 -15.91 6.22
CA GLY A 3 3.47 -15.22 7.07
C GLY A 3 2.41 -14.46 6.28
N SER A 4 2.43 -13.13 6.38
CA SER A 4 1.45 -12.24 5.75
C SER A 4 1.90 -11.68 4.40
N ILE A 5 3.01 -12.14 3.80
CA ILE A 5 3.50 -11.63 2.52
C ILE A 5 2.91 -12.47 1.38
N PRO A 6 2.10 -11.88 0.47
CA PRO A 6 1.68 -12.54 -0.75
C PRO A 6 2.89 -12.74 -1.67
N ILE A 7 2.97 -13.91 -2.30
CA ILE A 7 4.00 -14.19 -3.31
C ILE A 7 3.40 -13.91 -4.68
N TYR A 8 3.73 -12.79 -5.29
CA TYR A 8 3.16 -12.34 -6.56
C TYR A 8 4.21 -11.88 -7.57
N TYR A 9 5.51 -11.99 -7.23
CA TYR A 9 6.60 -11.55 -8.10
C TYR A 9 7.77 -12.54 -8.08
N LYS A 10 8.63 -12.44 -9.09
CA LYS A 10 9.95 -13.07 -9.12
C LYS A 10 11.01 -12.03 -9.44
N LYS A 11 12.11 -12.06 -8.71
CA LYS A 11 13.27 -11.23 -9.04
C LYS A 11 13.92 -11.78 -10.30
N ILE A 12 13.98 -10.93 -11.34
CA ILE A 12 14.61 -11.29 -12.62
C ILE A 12 16.10 -10.98 -12.51
N GLU A 13 16.93 -11.98 -12.80
CA GLU A 13 18.36 -11.79 -12.99
C GLU A 13 18.65 -11.48 -14.46
N PHE A 14 19.69 -10.69 -14.71
CA PHE A 14 20.07 -10.30 -16.07
C PHE A 14 20.77 -11.48 -16.79
N ASP A 15 20.00 -12.50 -17.12
CA ASP A 15 20.43 -13.66 -17.89
C ASP A 15 19.40 -13.96 -18.97
N THR A 16 19.80 -13.77 -20.24
CA THR A 16 18.92 -13.96 -21.40
C THR A 16 18.50 -15.40 -21.65
N ASN A 17 19.10 -16.38 -20.97
CA ASN A 17 18.83 -17.80 -21.15
C ASN A 17 17.91 -18.40 -20.05
N ARG A 18 17.48 -17.60 -19.08
CA ARG A 18 16.56 -18.06 -18.02
C ARG A 18 15.11 -17.88 -18.42
N THR A 19 14.31 -18.92 -18.21
CA THR A 19 12.84 -18.85 -18.19
C THR A 19 12.37 -18.66 -16.75
N TYR A 20 11.35 -17.84 -16.57
CA TYR A 20 10.73 -17.56 -15.29
C TYR A 20 9.29 -18.09 -15.31
N ASP A 21 9.10 -19.30 -14.82
CA ASP A 21 7.79 -19.92 -14.76
C ASP A 21 7.08 -19.56 -13.45
N PHE A 22 5.78 -19.27 -13.54
CA PHE A 22 4.92 -19.04 -12.38
C PHE A 22 4.00 -20.24 -12.22
N GLU A 23 4.07 -20.89 -11.05
CA GLU A 23 3.11 -21.89 -10.65
C GLU A 23 1.87 -21.18 -10.10
N LEU A 24 0.74 -21.32 -10.79
CA LEU A 24 -0.53 -20.73 -10.38
C LEU A 24 -1.37 -21.79 -9.66
N GLN A 25 -1.82 -21.46 -8.47
CA GLN A 25 -2.78 -22.25 -7.74
C GLN A 25 -4.15 -21.59 -7.84
N ARG A 26 -5.16 -22.37 -8.24
CA ARG A 26 -6.53 -21.87 -8.27
C ARG A 26 -6.98 -21.53 -6.84
N ASN A 27 -7.51 -20.30 -6.66
CA ASN A 27 -8.18 -19.97 -5.42
C ASN A 27 -9.39 -20.90 -5.22
N PRO A 28 -9.50 -21.62 -4.11
CA PRO A 28 -10.63 -22.52 -3.85
C PRO A 28 -11.94 -21.76 -3.63
N MET A 29 -11.87 -20.47 -3.32
CA MET A 29 -13.04 -19.62 -3.07
C MET A 29 -13.33 -18.73 -4.29
N ASP A 30 -14.62 -18.48 -4.53
CA ASP A 30 -15.06 -17.43 -5.44
C ASP A 30 -14.71 -16.07 -4.81
N ASP A 31 -13.83 -15.31 -5.47
CA ASP A 31 -13.37 -13.99 -5.04
C ASP A 31 -14.21 -12.83 -5.62
N THR A 32 -15.31 -13.14 -6.32
CA THR A 32 -16.25 -12.13 -6.85
C THR A 32 -16.79 -11.24 -5.73
N HIS A 33 -17.02 -11.84 -4.56
CA HIS A 33 -17.31 -11.15 -3.31
C HIS A 33 -16.18 -11.41 -2.33
N HIS A 34 -15.45 -10.37 -1.97
CA HIS A 34 -14.32 -10.45 -1.06
C HIS A 34 -14.36 -9.34 -0.02
N LEU A 35 -13.64 -9.52 1.05
CA LEU A 35 -13.46 -8.54 2.12
C LEU A 35 -11.99 -8.19 2.24
N PHE A 36 -11.67 -6.92 2.40
CA PHE A 36 -10.34 -6.53 2.83
C PHE A 36 -10.36 -5.69 4.11
N THR A 37 -9.34 -5.88 4.92
CA THR A 37 -9.03 -4.97 6.02
C THR A 37 -8.11 -3.88 5.49
N PHE A 38 -8.28 -2.66 5.97
CA PHE A 38 -7.55 -1.50 5.53
C PHE A 38 -6.92 -0.80 6.74
N GLN A 39 -5.60 -0.64 6.73
CA GLN A 39 -4.83 0.01 7.79
C GLN A 39 -3.70 0.84 7.22
N ALA A 40 -3.16 1.76 8.04
CA ALA A 40 -1.95 2.52 7.77
C ALA A 40 -1.28 2.92 9.09
N ASP A 41 -0.05 3.43 9.00
CA ASP A 41 0.62 4.13 10.09
C ASP A 41 0.70 3.28 11.38
N VAL A 42 1.21 2.05 11.22
CA VAL A 42 1.50 1.15 12.35
C VAL A 42 2.68 1.67 13.16
N GLN A 43 3.65 2.25 12.51
CA GLN A 43 4.80 3.00 13.03
C GLN A 43 5.47 2.39 14.26
N VAL A 44 5.76 1.08 14.22
CA VAL A 44 6.48 0.44 15.32
C VAL A 44 7.89 1.01 15.44
N THR A 45 8.24 1.50 16.64
CA THR A 45 9.56 2.05 16.95
C THR A 45 10.30 1.23 18.01
N SER A 46 9.59 0.32 18.65
CA SER A 46 10.13 -0.47 19.77
C SER A 46 9.47 -1.85 19.88
N GLU A 47 10.11 -2.75 20.62
CA GLU A 47 9.53 -4.05 20.96
C GLU A 47 8.22 -3.94 21.79
N LYS A 48 7.97 -2.82 22.45
CA LYS A 48 6.69 -2.55 23.10
C LYS A 48 5.58 -2.40 22.06
N ASP A 49 5.84 -1.63 21.02
CA ASP A 49 4.87 -1.39 19.95
C ASP A 49 4.60 -2.69 19.15
N ILE A 50 5.64 -3.50 18.91
CA ILE A 50 5.51 -4.83 18.32
C ILE A 50 4.56 -5.73 19.14
N ARG A 51 4.64 -5.67 20.48
CA ARG A 51 3.72 -6.44 21.34
C ARG A 51 2.28 -5.93 21.22
N GLN A 52 2.08 -4.62 21.16
CA GLN A 52 0.76 -4.01 20.98
C GLN A 52 0.18 -4.36 19.60
N TYR A 53 0.96 -4.21 18.55
CA TYR A 53 0.57 -4.59 17.20
C TYR A 53 0.27 -6.10 17.07
N THR A 54 1.05 -6.94 17.75
CA THR A 54 0.78 -8.39 17.82
C THR A 54 -0.59 -8.68 18.44
N LYS A 55 -0.98 -7.94 19.48
CA LYS A 55 -2.30 -8.07 20.10
C LYS A 55 -3.40 -7.65 19.12
N TYR A 56 -3.26 -6.49 18.50
CA TYR A 56 -4.17 -5.98 17.48
C TYR A 56 -4.38 -7.01 16.33
N MET A 57 -3.31 -7.59 15.81
CA MET A 57 -3.40 -8.59 14.74
C MET A 57 -4.09 -9.90 15.17
N LYS A 58 -3.98 -10.29 16.44
CA LYS A 58 -4.75 -11.43 16.98
C LYS A 58 -6.24 -11.10 17.11
N GLU A 59 -6.58 -9.87 17.52
CA GLU A 59 -7.97 -9.40 17.55
C GLU A 59 -8.55 -9.33 16.14
N MET A 60 -7.79 -8.80 15.17
CA MET A 60 -8.14 -8.79 13.76
C MET A 60 -8.45 -10.21 13.25
N LYS A 61 -7.62 -11.20 13.60
CA LYS A 61 -7.87 -12.61 13.25
C LYS A 61 -9.24 -13.08 13.75
N GLY A 62 -9.59 -12.72 14.99
CA GLY A 62 -10.91 -13.07 15.57
C GLY A 62 -12.06 -12.40 14.83
N TYR A 63 -11.88 -11.11 14.50
CA TYR A 63 -12.89 -10.34 13.77
C TYR A 63 -13.18 -10.93 12.39
N VAL A 64 -12.14 -11.23 11.60
CA VAL A 64 -12.31 -11.76 10.23
C VAL A 64 -12.67 -13.24 10.17
N ALA A 65 -12.57 -13.98 11.27
CA ALA A 65 -12.80 -15.43 11.28
C ALA A 65 -14.19 -15.81 10.76
N SER A 66 -15.22 -15.04 11.08
CA SER A 66 -16.60 -15.30 10.65
C SER A 66 -16.84 -15.05 9.15
N TYR A 67 -15.91 -14.40 8.47
CA TYR A 67 -15.98 -14.09 7.03
C TYR A 67 -15.16 -15.07 6.19
N LYS A 68 -14.05 -15.60 6.72
CA LYS A 68 -13.11 -16.45 5.98
C LYS A 68 -13.71 -17.72 5.40
N ASP A 69 -14.75 -18.25 6.02
CA ASP A 69 -15.45 -19.44 5.53
C ASP A 69 -16.47 -19.11 4.42
N LYS A 70 -16.74 -17.84 4.19
CA LYS A 70 -17.79 -17.36 3.29
C LYS A 70 -17.25 -16.61 2.07
N MET A 71 -16.08 -15.98 2.19
CA MET A 71 -15.49 -15.15 1.15
C MET A 71 -13.97 -15.08 1.30
N ASP A 72 -13.30 -14.70 0.22
CA ASP A 72 -11.87 -14.41 0.27
C ASP A 72 -11.61 -13.17 1.14
N VAL A 73 -10.61 -13.24 2.04
CA VAL A 73 -10.28 -12.14 2.96
C VAL A 73 -8.79 -11.86 2.93
N PHE A 74 -8.43 -10.61 2.71
CA PHE A 74 -7.04 -10.14 2.71
C PHE A 74 -6.88 -8.80 3.43
N GLY A 75 -5.66 -8.33 3.59
CA GLY A 75 -5.35 -7.03 4.17
C GLY A 75 -4.72 -6.09 3.16
N ILE A 76 -4.93 -4.79 3.36
CA ILE A 76 -4.23 -3.69 2.71
C ILE A 76 -3.58 -2.84 3.79
N ASP A 77 -2.30 -2.52 3.59
CA ASP A 77 -1.52 -1.65 4.47
C ASP A 77 -0.95 -0.50 3.63
N CYS A 78 -1.36 0.72 3.96
CA CYS A 78 -1.02 1.92 3.21
C CYS A 78 0.31 2.56 3.64
N GLY A 79 1.21 1.78 4.24
CA GLY A 79 2.56 2.25 4.57
C GLY A 79 2.73 2.75 6.00
N ASP A 80 3.96 3.18 6.29
CA ASP A 80 4.43 3.52 7.63
C ASP A 80 4.28 2.35 8.62
N MET A 81 4.80 1.21 8.21
CA MET A 81 4.83 0.00 9.03
C MET A 81 5.78 0.13 10.21
N VAL A 82 6.91 0.80 9.98
CA VAL A 82 7.92 1.12 11.02
C VAL A 82 8.06 2.64 11.12
N GLY A 83 8.47 3.13 12.31
CA GLY A 83 8.77 4.55 12.54
C GLY A 83 10.27 4.80 12.40
N ASP A 84 10.81 4.98 11.20
CA ASP A 84 12.25 5.15 10.90
C ASP A 84 13.14 4.04 11.49
N SER A 85 12.59 2.87 11.70
CA SER A 85 13.23 1.75 12.40
C SER A 85 13.25 0.49 11.54
N PRO A 86 13.91 0.46 10.37
CA PRO A 86 13.87 -0.64 9.41
C PRO A 86 14.38 -1.97 9.97
N HIS A 87 15.16 -1.95 11.06
CA HIS A 87 15.56 -3.17 11.75
C HIS A 87 14.40 -3.91 12.42
N LEU A 88 13.24 -3.27 12.61
CA LEU A 88 12.03 -3.87 13.18
C LEU A 88 11.14 -4.56 12.13
N PHE A 89 11.40 -4.43 10.83
CA PHE A 89 10.60 -5.12 9.80
C PHE A 89 10.43 -6.63 10.06
N PRO A 90 11.46 -7.40 10.47
CA PRO A 90 11.27 -8.82 10.77
C PRO A 90 10.31 -9.07 11.93
N SER A 91 10.34 -8.23 12.99
CA SER A 91 9.43 -8.32 14.13
C SER A 91 8.01 -7.89 13.74
N TYR A 92 7.88 -6.81 12.95
CA TYR A 92 6.62 -6.38 12.36
C TYR A 92 5.96 -7.50 11.54
N LEU A 93 6.71 -8.14 10.65
CA LEU A 93 6.18 -9.25 9.82
C LEU A 93 5.68 -10.43 10.64
N LYS A 94 6.41 -10.79 11.72
CA LYS A 94 5.96 -11.85 12.66
C LYS A 94 4.68 -11.46 13.39
N ALA A 95 4.51 -10.18 13.72
CA ALA A 95 3.29 -9.66 14.33
C ALA A 95 2.13 -9.66 13.32
N ALA A 96 2.33 -9.12 12.13
CA ALA A 96 1.34 -9.05 11.05
C ALA A 96 0.81 -10.45 10.68
N ALA A 97 1.67 -11.46 10.64
CA ALA A 97 1.31 -12.86 10.38
C ALA A 97 0.30 -13.43 11.39
N LYS A 98 0.12 -12.83 12.57
CA LYS A 98 -0.87 -13.28 13.57
C LYS A 98 -2.31 -13.05 13.13
N SER A 99 -2.56 -12.16 12.18
CA SER A 99 -3.88 -12.02 11.53
C SER A 99 -4.27 -13.25 10.73
N GLY A 100 -3.29 -13.99 10.20
CA GLY A 100 -3.50 -15.10 9.26
C GLY A 100 -4.04 -14.63 7.91
N LEU A 101 -3.82 -13.35 7.55
CA LEU A 101 -4.20 -12.76 6.26
C LEU A 101 -2.97 -12.56 5.39
N PRO A 102 -3.09 -12.76 4.06
CA PRO A 102 -2.18 -12.12 3.12
C PRO A 102 -2.44 -10.61 3.17
N ILE A 103 -1.37 -9.80 3.28
CA ILE A 103 -1.48 -8.34 3.37
C ILE A 103 -0.66 -7.74 2.24
N PHE A 104 -1.31 -6.96 1.37
CA PHE A 104 -0.69 -6.17 0.31
C PHE A 104 -0.28 -4.81 0.90
N ARG A 105 0.94 -4.35 0.58
CA ARG A 105 1.54 -3.19 1.24
C ARG A 105 2.01 -2.14 0.25
N SER A 106 1.70 -0.89 0.56
CA SER A 106 2.40 0.28 0.04
C SER A 106 3.56 0.64 0.96
N ILE A 107 4.55 1.32 0.44
CA ILE A 107 5.61 1.92 1.25
C ILE A 107 5.15 3.27 1.79
N GLY A 108 5.47 3.59 3.05
CA GLY A 108 5.31 4.93 3.62
C GLY A 108 6.65 5.67 3.75
N ASN A 109 6.60 6.93 4.18
CA ASN A 109 7.82 7.74 4.31
C ASN A 109 8.74 7.25 5.44
N HIS A 110 8.19 6.69 6.52
CA HIS A 110 8.97 6.10 7.60
C HIS A 110 9.51 4.69 7.30
N ASP A 111 9.09 4.08 6.20
CA ASP A 111 9.60 2.81 5.71
C ASP A 111 10.81 2.96 4.79
N MET A 112 11.15 4.20 4.39
CA MET A 112 12.24 4.49 3.47
C MET A 112 13.61 4.27 4.11
N THR A 113 14.58 3.95 3.26
CA THR A 113 16.00 3.90 3.63
C THR A 113 16.66 5.23 3.31
N TYR A 114 16.92 6.01 4.33
CA TYR A 114 17.61 7.29 4.20
C TYR A 114 19.13 7.12 4.09
N GLY A 115 19.81 8.17 3.61
CA GLY A 115 21.27 8.20 3.51
C GLY A 115 21.85 7.76 2.17
N GLY A 116 21.09 7.08 1.31
CA GLY A 116 21.53 6.63 -0.02
C GLY A 116 21.54 7.72 -1.11
N ARG A 117 21.02 8.89 -0.83
CA ARG A 117 21.00 10.08 -1.69
C ARG A 117 20.24 9.94 -3.02
N THR A 118 19.64 8.80 -3.32
CA THR A 118 18.82 8.62 -4.53
C THR A 118 17.44 8.09 -4.17
N TYR A 119 16.48 8.39 -5.02
CA TYR A 119 15.11 7.89 -4.88
C TYR A 119 15.08 6.36 -4.92
N GLU A 120 15.79 5.74 -5.86
CA GLU A 120 15.84 4.28 -6.02
C GLU A 120 16.42 3.59 -4.77
N TYR A 121 17.38 4.19 -4.13
CA TYR A 121 17.93 3.63 -2.89
C TYR A 121 16.93 3.71 -1.74
N SER A 122 16.09 4.74 -1.71
CA SER A 122 15.17 4.97 -0.58
C SER A 122 14.17 3.83 -0.36
N TYR A 123 13.78 3.11 -1.40
CA TYR A 123 12.85 1.98 -1.29
C TYR A 123 13.53 0.60 -1.37
N SER A 124 14.86 0.54 -1.48
CA SER A 124 15.59 -0.71 -1.70
C SER A 124 15.39 -1.74 -0.58
N LYS A 125 15.33 -1.30 0.66
CA LYS A 125 15.13 -2.20 1.81
C LYS A 125 13.68 -2.71 1.86
N PHE A 126 12.72 -1.87 1.50
CA PHE A 126 11.34 -2.30 1.35
C PHE A 126 11.23 -3.39 0.26
N GLU A 127 11.80 -3.15 -0.91
CA GLU A 127 11.74 -4.12 -2.01
C GLU A 127 12.46 -5.45 -1.72
N GLU A 128 13.53 -5.41 -0.93
CA GLU A 128 14.22 -6.62 -0.47
C GLU A 128 13.28 -7.55 0.33
N LEU A 129 12.37 -6.96 1.11
CA LEU A 129 11.52 -7.69 2.05
C LEU A 129 10.11 -7.96 1.52
N PHE A 130 9.52 -7.00 0.81
CA PHE A 130 8.11 -7.01 0.44
C PHE A 130 7.89 -7.16 -1.08
N GLY A 131 8.90 -6.98 -1.91
CA GLY A 131 8.80 -6.96 -3.36
C GLY A 131 8.65 -5.55 -3.92
N PRO A 132 8.22 -5.42 -5.19
CA PRO A 132 8.15 -4.14 -5.87
C PRO A 132 7.36 -3.10 -5.08
N CYS A 133 7.85 -1.85 -5.05
CA CYS A 133 7.18 -0.75 -4.35
C CYS A 133 5.97 -0.18 -5.13
N TYR A 134 5.75 -0.64 -6.35
CA TYR A 134 4.49 -0.44 -7.09
C TYR A 134 4.16 -1.70 -7.91
N TYR A 135 2.89 -2.07 -7.93
CA TYR A 135 2.38 -3.26 -8.58
C TYR A 135 0.85 -3.24 -8.66
N SER A 136 0.26 -4.18 -9.41
CA SER A 136 -1.19 -4.38 -9.46
C SER A 136 -1.58 -5.83 -9.28
N PHE A 137 -2.83 -6.05 -8.89
CA PHE A 137 -3.44 -7.37 -8.81
C PHE A 137 -4.95 -7.27 -8.96
N ASN A 138 -5.59 -8.40 -9.26
CA ASN A 138 -7.05 -8.49 -9.34
C ASN A 138 -7.60 -9.34 -8.20
N LYS A 139 -8.76 -8.94 -7.69
CA LYS A 139 -9.62 -9.76 -6.84
C LYS A 139 -11.04 -9.68 -7.38
N GLY A 140 -11.58 -10.82 -7.84
CA GLY A 140 -12.85 -10.85 -8.52
C GLY A 140 -12.91 -9.88 -9.71
N ARG A 141 -13.81 -8.91 -9.63
CA ARG A 141 -13.95 -7.86 -10.66
C ARG A 141 -13.28 -6.54 -10.31
N ALA A 142 -12.64 -6.45 -9.17
CA ALA A 142 -11.93 -5.25 -8.75
C ALA A 142 -10.44 -5.34 -9.13
N HIS A 143 -9.91 -4.24 -9.61
CA HIS A 143 -8.50 -4.06 -9.92
C HIS A 143 -7.85 -3.22 -8.84
N TYR A 144 -6.72 -3.68 -8.31
CA TYR A 144 -5.97 -3.02 -7.24
C TYR A 144 -4.61 -2.59 -7.77
N ILE A 145 -4.28 -1.32 -7.57
CA ILE A 145 -3.00 -0.72 -7.94
C ILE A 145 -2.34 -0.23 -6.66
N VAL A 146 -1.14 -0.65 -6.37
CA VAL A 146 -0.34 -0.18 -5.24
C VAL A 146 0.78 0.70 -5.76
N LEU A 147 0.95 1.88 -5.18
CA LEU A 147 1.90 2.89 -5.64
C LEU A 147 2.86 3.31 -4.53
N ASN A 148 4.05 3.75 -4.93
CA ASN A 148 4.94 4.56 -4.12
C ASN A 148 4.76 6.03 -4.51
N ASN A 149 4.24 6.84 -3.61
CA ASN A 149 4.13 8.29 -3.77
C ASN A 149 4.98 9.09 -2.76
N ASN A 150 5.94 8.42 -2.11
CA ASN A 150 6.93 9.04 -1.24
C ASN A 150 8.21 9.27 -2.03
N PHE A 151 8.32 10.42 -2.67
CA PHE A 151 9.45 10.74 -3.51
C PHE A 151 10.60 11.34 -2.70
N TYR A 152 11.67 10.56 -2.49
CA TYR A 152 12.85 11.01 -1.75
C TYR A 152 13.68 12.01 -2.56
N VAL A 153 14.02 13.14 -1.96
CA VAL A 153 14.72 14.25 -2.64
C VAL A 153 16.23 14.32 -2.35
N GLY A 154 16.82 13.26 -1.80
CA GLY A 154 18.27 13.15 -1.63
C GLY A 154 18.84 13.82 -0.37
N ARG A 155 18.00 14.24 0.58
CA ARG A 155 18.40 14.74 1.91
C ARG A 155 17.83 13.82 2.99
N ASP A 156 18.49 13.78 4.12
CA ASP A 156 17.99 13.00 5.25
C ASP A 156 16.58 13.42 5.64
N TYR A 157 15.69 12.44 5.75
CA TYR A 157 14.26 12.61 6.09
C TYR A 157 13.51 13.61 5.21
N GLN A 158 13.99 13.87 3.99
CA GLN A 158 13.32 14.78 3.05
C GLN A 158 12.68 14.00 1.90
N TYR A 159 11.39 14.15 1.76
CA TYR A 159 10.58 13.61 0.68
C TYR A 159 9.49 14.61 0.30
N ILE A 160 8.83 14.35 -0.80
CA ILE A 160 7.63 15.04 -1.23
C ILE A 160 6.56 14.02 -1.61
N GLY A 161 5.30 14.39 -1.47
CA GLY A 161 4.19 13.64 -2.03
C GLY A 161 4.20 13.77 -3.55
N TYR A 162 4.68 12.74 -4.26
CA TYR A 162 4.83 12.79 -5.72
C TYR A 162 4.88 11.37 -6.30
N ILE A 163 4.13 11.13 -7.35
CA ILE A 163 4.17 9.89 -8.12
C ILE A 163 5.17 10.07 -9.27
N ASP A 164 6.21 9.24 -9.30
CA ASP A 164 7.25 9.26 -10.34
C ASP A 164 6.64 8.98 -11.72
N GLU A 165 7.20 9.64 -12.75
CA GLU A 165 6.76 9.50 -14.14
C GLU A 165 6.82 8.06 -14.65
N ARG A 166 7.77 7.27 -14.17
CA ARG A 166 7.87 5.83 -14.49
C ARG A 166 6.67 5.06 -13.98
N ILE A 167 6.14 5.42 -12.82
CA ILE A 167 4.94 4.81 -12.24
C ILE A 167 3.73 5.16 -13.09
N PHE A 168 3.57 6.42 -13.52
CA PHE A 168 2.50 6.81 -14.44
C PHE A 168 2.57 6.06 -15.77
N THR A 169 3.76 5.97 -16.37
CA THR A 169 3.96 5.22 -17.62
C THR A 169 3.57 3.75 -17.45
N TRP A 170 3.91 3.15 -16.33
CA TRP A 170 3.53 1.78 -16.00
C TRP A 170 2.01 1.66 -15.77
N MET A 171 1.39 2.58 -15.02
CA MET A 171 -0.06 2.59 -14.78
C MET A 171 -0.86 2.71 -16.06
N GLU A 172 -0.42 3.55 -17.00
CA GLU A 172 -1.07 3.67 -18.31
C GLU A 172 -1.10 2.34 -19.08
N GLN A 173 -0.03 1.55 -18.97
CA GLN A 173 0.04 0.24 -19.62
C GLN A 173 -0.83 -0.79 -18.90
N ASP A 174 -0.83 -0.77 -17.58
CA ASP A 174 -1.62 -1.66 -16.74
C ASP A 174 -3.12 -1.41 -16.94
N LEU A 175 -3.56 -0.16 -16.86
CA LEU A 175 -4.96 0.25 -17.04
C LEU A 175 -5.52 -0.02 -18.45
N LYS A 176 -4.67 -0.13 -19.48
CA LYS A 176 -5.11 -0.58 -20.81
C LYS A 176 -5.67 -2.01 -20.83
N GLN A 177 -5.31 -2.82 -19.82
CA GLN A 177 -5.82 -4.18 -19.67
C GLN A 177 -7.10 -4.25 -18.82
N VAL A 178 -7.50 -3.13 -18.22
CA VAL A 178 -8.67 -3.04 -17.33
C VAL A 178 -9.86 -2.46 -18.12
N PRO A 179 -11.01 -3.15 -18.18
CA PRO A 179 -12.18 -2.61 -18.85
C PRO A 179 -12.63 -1.29 -18.25
N LYS A 180 -12.98 -0.31 -19.10
CA LYS A 180 -13.51 0.97 -18.65
C LYS A 180 -14.78 0.77 -17.82
N GLY A 181 -14.99 1.60 -16.80
CA GLY A 181 -16.07 1.46 -15.83
C GLY A 181 -15.82 0.42 -14.75
N SER A 182 -14.68 -0.30 -14.76
CA SER A 182 -14.32 -1.23 -13.70
C SER A 182 -14.13 -0.51 -12.36
N LEU A 183 -14.30 -1.27 -11.28
CA LEU A 183 -13.92 -0.83 -9.93
C LEU A 183 -12.41 -0.93 -9.79
N VAL A 184 -11.76 0.20 -9.47
CA VAL A 184 -10.31 0.31 -9.31
C VAL A 184 -10.01 0.86 -7.92
N PHE A 185 -9.18 0.16 -7.17
CA PHE A 185 -8.60 0.66 -5.92
C PHE A 185 -7.15 1.08 -6.15
N VAL A 186 -6.81 2.30 -5.77
CA VAL A 186 -5.42 2.77 -5.77
C VAL A 186 -4.96 2.93 -4.33
N VAL A 187 -3.93 2.20 -3.95
CA VAL A 187 -3.34 2.18 -2.61
C VAL A 187 -2.04 2.98 -2.66
N ALA A 188 -1.95 4.02 -1.86
CA ALA A 188 -0.76 4.82 -1.70
C ALA A 188 -0.65 5.29 -0.24
N HIS A 189 0.47 5.85 0.17
CA HIS A 189 0.63 6.31 1.54
C HIS A 189 0.11 7.73 1.72
N ILE A 190 0.66 8.70 0.97
CA ILE A 190 0.35 10.13 1.10
C ILE A 190 -0.99 10.42 0.40
N PRO A 191 -1.93 11.13 1.06
CA PRO A 191 -3.22 11.45 0.46
C PRO A 191 -3.07 12.36 -0.78
N THR A 192 -4.10 12.35 -1.61
CA THR A 192 -4.14 13.17 -2.83
C THR A 192 -4.86 14.50 -2.61
N SER A 193 -5.62 14.63 -1.53
CA SER A 193 -6.31 15.86 -1.15
C SER A 193 -6.53 15.93 0.35
N LEU A 194 -6.21 17.09 0.91
CA LEU A 194 -6.49 17.43 2.30
C LEU A 194 -7.69 18.38 2.40
N THR A 195 -8.38 18.37 3.55
CA THR A 195 -9.39 19.38 3.84
C THR A 195 -8.75 20.77 3.94
N LYS A 196 -9.57 21.84 3.77
CA LYS A 196 -9.08 23.21 3.90
C LYS A 196 -8.45 23.48 5.27
N GLU A 197 -8.97 22.86 6.31
CA GLU A 197 -8.45 22.97 7.68
C GLU A 197 -7.05 22.34 7.80
N LEU A 198 -6.83 21.20 7.14
CA LEU A 198 -5.53 20.54 7.11
C LEU A 198 -4.55 21.23 6.14
N GLN A 199 -5.05 21.79 5.03
CA GLN A 199 -4.23 22.51 4.04
C GLN A 199 -3.55 23.75 4.60
N TRP A 200 -4.08 24.38 5.64
CA TRP A 200 -3.47 25.56 6.27
C TRP A 200 -2.00 25.35 6.65
N ASN A 201 -1.67 24.17 7.13
CA ASN A 201 -0.30 23.80 7.51
C ASN A 201 0.30 22.73 6.61
N ALA A 202 -0.37 22.38 5.50
CA ALA A 202 0.08 21.33 4.62
C ALA A 202 1.43 21.70 4.00
N LEU A 203 2.38 20.80 4.19
CA LEU A 203 3.68 20.86 3.53
C LEU A 203 3.57 20.06 2.23
N ILE A 204 4.53 20.27 1.35
CA ILE A 204 4.70 19.46 0.13
C ILE A 204 4.85 17.94 0.44
N GLN A 205 5.09 17.60 1.69
CA GLN A 205 5.18 16.24 2.22
C GLN A 205 3.81 15.62 2.54
N ASP A 206 2.78 16.45 2.76
CA ASP A 206 1.50 16.00 3.33
C ASP A 206 0.45 15.70 2.27
N GLU A 207 0.68 16.07 1.01
CA GLU A 207 -0.24 15.87 -0.11
C GLU A 207 0.51 15.49 -1.38
N THR A 208 -0.10 14.61 -2.20
CA THR A 208 0.46 14.21 -3.49
C THR A 208 0.35 15.33 -4.51
N SER A 209 1.45 16.00 -4.79
CA SER A 209 1.50 17.26 -5.55
C SER A 209 1.07 17.12 -7.02
N ASN A 210 1.20 15.92 -7.62
CA ASN A 210 0.77 15.65 -9.00
C ASN A 210 -0.49 14.76 -9.08
N ALA A 211 -1.35 14.82 -8.06
CA ALA A 211 -2.61 14.06 -7.98
C ALA A 211 -3.54 14.29 -9.18
N ALA A 212 -3.52 15.49 -9.79
CA ALA A 212 -4.33 15.79 -10.98
C ALA A 212 -4.06 14.81 -12.15
N SER A 213 -2.81 14.39 -12.34
CA SER A 213 -2.44 13.40 -13.35
C SER A 213 -3.01 12.02 -13.01
N LEU A 214 -3.04 11.66 -11.74
CA LEU A 214 -3.68 10.41 -11.28
C LEU A 214 -5.19 10.43 -11.56
N TYR A 215 -5.86 11.54 -11.24
CA TYR A 215 -7.30 11.67 -11.49
C TYR A 215 -7.64 11.58 -12.99
N GLU A 216 -6.79 12.14 -13.84
CA GLU A 216 -6.97 12.05 -15.30
C GLU A 216 -6.86 10.61 -15.81
N LEU A 217 -5.92 9.80 -15.29
CA LEU A 217 -5.82 8.39 -15.62
C LEU A 217 -7.04 7.58 -15.15
N LEU A 218 -7.61 7.94 -14.02
CA LEU A 218 -8.70 7.21 -13.39
C LEU A 218 -10.09 7.63 -13.86
N LYS A 219 -10.23 8.68 -14.66
CA LYS A 219 -11.53 9.29 -15.02
C LYS A 219 -12.53 8.35 -15.71
N GLU A 220 -12.05 7.28 -16.32
CA GLU A 220 -12.88 6.31 -17.01
C GLU A 220 -13.26 5.09 -16.14
N TYR A 221 -12.90 5.09 -14.86
CA TYR A 221 -13.11 4.01 -13.90
C TYR A 221 -13.95 4.47 -12.71
N ASN A 222 -14.48 3.51 -11.95
CA ASN A 222 -15.04 3.78 -10.62
C ASN A 222 -13.88 3.59 -9.62
N ALA A 223 -13.22 4.67 -9.23
CA ALA A 223 -11.97 4.61 -8.50
C ALA A 223 -12.12 4.99 -7.04
N HIS A 224 -11.44 4.23 -6.17
CA HIS A 224 -11.27 4.51 -4.76
C HIS A 224 -9.79 4.60 -4.43
N LEU A 225 -9.36 5.70 -3.84
CA LEU A 225 -8.01 5.89 -3.33
C LEU A 225 -7.99 5.50 -1.86
N LEU A 226 -7.03 4.68 -1.44
CA LEU A 226 -6.84 4.25 -0.06
C LEU A 226 -5.51 4.80 0.42
N THR A 227 -5.54 5.68 1.43
CA THR A 227 -4.36 6.42 1.90
C THR A 227 -4.28 6.44 3.43
N GLY A 228 -3.13 6.86 3.96
CA GLY A 228 -2.82 7.01 5.38
C GLY A 228 -2.15 8.34 5.68
N HIS A 229 -0.99 8.32 6.36
CA HIS A 229 -0.07 9.43 6.55
C HIS A 229 -0.54 10.53 7.51
N THR A 230 -1.78 10.99 7.39
CA THR A 230 -2.28 12.13 8.18
C THR A 230 -2.73 11.75 9.59
N HIS A 231 -2.82 10.46 9.88
CA HIS A 231 -3.33 9.89 11.14
C HIS A 231 -4.81 10.22 11.43
N PHE A 232 -5.56 10.72 10.46
CA PHE A 232 -6.99 11.05 10.60
C PHE A 232 -7.84 10.20 9.65
N ASN A 233 -9.06 9.87 10.09
CA ASN A 233 -10.07 9.35 9.17
C ASN A 233 -10.69 10.51 8.38
N LEU A 234 -10.52 10.44 7.07
CA LEU A 234 -11.07 11.42 6.14
C LEU A 234 -11.60 10.73 4.89
N ASN A 235 -12.81 11.05 4.47
CA ASN A 235 -13.35 10.61 3.20
C ASN A 235 -13.64 11.84 2.33
N VAL A 236 -13.08 11.85 1.13
CA VAL A 236 -13.26 12.92 0.15
C VAL A 236 -13.95 12.36 -1.08
N CYS A 237 -15.10 12.93 -1.44
CA CYS A 237 -15.80 12.61 -2.67
C CYS A 237 -15.50 13.71 -3.70
N PHE A 238 -14.65 13.41 -4.69
CA PHE A 238 -14.33 14.35 -5.76
C PHE A 238 -15.45 14.43 -6.79
N ASN A 239 -16.03 13.28 -7.13
CA ASN A 239 -17.18 13.13 -8.02
C ASN A 239 -17.80 11.73 -7.79
N PRO A 240 -18.93 11.38 -8.44
CA PRO A 240 -19.58 10.08 -8.24
C PRO A 240 -18.72 8.84 -8.56
N HIS A 241 -17.62 9.02 -9.28
CA HIS A 241 -16.76 7.94 -9.74
C HIS A 241 -15.35 7.96 -9.11
N LEU A 242 -15.05 8.94 -8.25
CA LEU A 242 -13.75 9.09 -7.61
C LEU A 242 -13.91 9.50 -6.16
N MET A 243 -13.46 8.65 -5.26
CA MET A 243 -13.46 8.87 -3.82
C MET A 243 -12.08 8.56 -3.23
N GLU A 244 -11.70 9.30 -2.19
CA GLU A 244 -10.52 8.98 -1.38
C GLU A 244 -10.94 8.62 0.05
N HIS A 245 -10.33 7.58 0.58
CA HIS A 245 -10.48 7.11 1.94
C HIS A 245 -9.13 7.17 2.62
N ASN A 246 -8.93 8.14 3.47
CA ASN A 246 -7.75 8.24 4.32
C ASN A 246 -8.07 7.61 5.68
N THR A 247 -7.23 6.72 6.16
CA THR A 247 -7.44 6.05 7.45
C THR A 247 -6.59 6.67 8.55
N ALA A 248 -7.12 6.66 9.77
CA ALA A 248 -6.35 7.01 10.95
C ALA A 248 -5.26 5.96 11.23
N SER A 249 -4.26 6.38 12.01
CA SER A 249 -3.12 5.53 12.37
C SER A 249 -3.51 4.38 13.28
N VAL A 250 -2.87 3.23 13.08
CA VAL A 250 -2.98 2.07 13.98
C VAL A 250 -2.22 2.32 15.28
N CYS A 251 -1.14 3.10 15.24
CA CYS A 251 -0.36 3.41 16.45
C CYS A 251 -1.08 4.33 17.45
N GLY A 252 -2.14 5.03 17.03
CA GLY A 252 -2.98 5.86 17.91
C GLY A 252 -2.36 7.20 18.32
N ILE A 253 -1.37 7.69 17.58
CA ILE A 253 -0.75 9.02 17.75
C ILE A 253 -1.00 9.88 16.53
#